data_88c74753f2c0652a7e348b33059a58e5
#
_entry.id   88c74753f2c0652a7e348b33059a58e5
#
_cell.length_a   1.000
_cell.length_b   1.000
_cell.length_c   1.000
_cell.angle_alpha   90.00
_cell.angle_beta   90.00
_cell.angle_gamma   90.00
#
_symmetry.space_group_name_H-M   'P 1'
#
loop_
_entity.id
_entity.type
_entity.pdbx_description
1 polymer ?
#
loop_
_entity_poly.entity_id
_entity_poly.type
_entity_poly.pdbx_seq_one_letter_code
_entity_poly.pdbx_strand_id
1 'polypeptide(L)'
;MQMGKIDWNVWKPRLAYGAFALLCFVLALRWTFPSQAVKERLILEAGVRGWQIDVDDVSAGGLVGVTARGVKLASDTGLSVPIDEVTASLRPLALLAGRRSVAFDVRIFDGRVRGTADLAGDALQHVVADVDGVDLGRALPLRKASGLDLLGRVRGSLDVTLPASVSEKPSGRIDLRVKDAGIAGGQLPVPGMTGGLPLPRMGFGEVNAAVQIADGKATFQRLEARGGDAELSTQGLYFLVQPRMEFAPIFGTAKVKVGDAFWSKSGTQGFKGLADVALAQAKGPDGAWSFNVTGSVGHPRVVPAAQR
;
A
#
# COMPACT_ATOMS: atom_id res chain seq x y z
N MET A 1 -18.77 6.15 56.65
CA MET A 1 -17.72 6.60 55.75
C MET A 1 -18.24 7.84 55.03
N GLN A 2 -17.92 9.07 55.52
CA GLN A 2 -18.38 10.33 54.92
C GLN A 2 -17.49 10.62 53.72
N MET A 3 -18.07 10.56 52.52
CA MET A 3 -17.44 11.08 51.33
C MET A 3 -17.34 12.60 51.43
N GLY A 4 -16.11 13.12 51.64
CA GLY A 4 -15.82 14.56 51.72
C GLY A 4 -16.27 15.22 50.43
N LYS A 5 -17.12 16.27 50.56
CA LYS A 5 -17.51 17.16 49.45
C LYS A 5 -16.25 17.78 48.88
N ILE A 6 -15.92 17.46 47.62
CA ILE A 6 -14.86 18.09 46.88
C ILE A 6 -15.20 19.56 46.71
N ASP A 7 -14.45 20.43 47.35
CA ASP A 7 -14.63 21.89 47.32
C ASP A 7 -14.21 22.43 45.93
N TRP A 8 -15.16 22.50 45.01
CA TRP A 8 -14.98 22.93 43.63
C TRP A 8 -14.32 24.30 43.48
N ASN A 9 -14.48 25.18 44.47
CA ASN A 9 -13.88 26.53 44.44
C ASN A 9 -12.37 26.52 44.65
N VAL A 10 -11.81 25.55 45.35
CA VAL A 10 -10.38 25.39 45.55
C VAL A 10 -9.71 24.64 44.37
N TRP A 11 -10.45 23.78 43.70
CA TRP A 11 -9.93 22.98 42.58
C TRP A 11 -9.91 23.75 41.26
N LYS A 12 -10.87 24.66 41.02
CA LYS A 12 -10.92 25.46 39.76
C LYS A 12 -9.65 26.23 39.48
N PRO A 13 -9.05 27.00 40.39
CA PRO A 13 -7.80 27.71 40.11
C PRO A 13 -6.62 26.76 39.91
N ARG A 14 -6.55 25.63 40.65
CA ARG A 14 -5.49 24.66 40.50
C ARG A 14 -5.55 23.96 39.15
N LEU A 15 -6.74 23.60 38.65
CA LEU A 15 -6.95 23.06 37.32
C LEU A 15 -6.61 24.11 36.24
N ALA A 16 -6.97 25.38 36.45
CA ALA A 16 -6.63 26.45 35.50
C ALA A 16 -5.11 26.67 35.40
N TYR A 17 -4.38 26.67 36.52
CA TYR A 17 -2.91 26.77 36.52
C TYR A 17 -2.27 25.49 35.90
N GLY A 18 -2.80 24.31 36.18
CA GLY A 18 -2.33 23.08 35.55
C GLY A 18 -2.54 23.07 34.04
N ALA A 19 -3.71 23.52 33.58
CA ALA A 19 -4.02 23.65 32.16
C ALA A 19 -3.13 24.73 31.48
N PHE A 20 -2.90 25.86 32.14
CA PHE A 20 -2.00 26.90 31.63
C PHE A 20 -0.55 26.45 31.58
N ALA A 21 -0.04 25.78 32.60
CA ALA A 21 1.30 25.20 32.61
C ALA A 21 1.48 24.15 31.49
N LEU A 22 0.46 23.30 31.28
CA LEU A 22 0.44 22.33 30.18
C LEU A 22 0.44 23.02 28.82
N LEU A 23 -0.35 24.09 28.66
CA LEU A 23 -0.38 24.88 27.44
C LEU A 23 0.98 25.51 27.14
N CYS A 24 1.61 26.16 28.14
CA CYS A 24 2.94 26.75 28.02
C CYS A 24 4.00 25.68 27.68
N PHE A 25 3.92 24.50 28.31
CA PHE A 25 4.81 23.39 28.03
C PHE A 25 4.67 22.88 26.59
N VAL A 26 3.45 22.71 26.11
CA VAL A 26 3.16 22.30 24.72
C VAL A 26 3.66 23.34 23.72
N LEU A 27 3.46 24.65 24.01
CA LEU A 27 3.97 25.73 23.17
C LEU A 27 5.50 25.77 23.16
N ALA A 28 6.15 25.60 24.32
CA ALA A 28 7.61 25.54 24.41
C ALA A 28 8.16 24.32 23.62
N LEU A 29 7.56 23.14 23.76
CA LEU A 29 7.93 21.96 22.97
C LEU A 29 7.80 22.20 21.46
N ARG A 30 6.77 22.94 21.04
CA ARG A 30 6.58 23.25 19.62
C ARG A 30 7.62 24.23 19.09
N TRP A 31 8.06 25.20 19.90
CA TRP A 31 9.07 26.17 19.52
C TRP A 31 10.51 25.63 19.56
N THR A 32 10.77 24.70 20.46
CA THR A 32 12.10 24.09 20.62
C THR A 32 12.23 22.74 19.91
N PHE A 33 11.28 22.40 19.01
CA PHE A 33 11.30 21.12 18.33
C PHE A 33 12.58 20.95 17.49
N PRO A 34 13.42 19.94 17.77
CA PRO A 34 14.70 19.73 17.10
C PRO A 34 14.51 19.05 15.75
N SER A 35 13.92 19.76 14.77
CA SER A 35 13.56 19.21 13.46
C SER A 35 14.74 18.55 12.73
N GLN A 36 15.93 19.15 12.83
CA GLN A 36 17.13 18.59 12.20
C GLN A 36 17.57 17.27 12.83
N ALA A 37 17.62 17.19 14.16
CA ALA A 37 18.00 15.95 14.84
C ALA A 37 17.01 14.80 14.56
N VAL A 38 15.71 15.11 14.46
CA VAL A 38 14.69 14.13 14.08
C VAL A 38 14.87 13.70 12.63
N LYS A 39 15.13 14.63 11.71
CA LYS A 39 15.41 14.32 10.30
C LYS A 39 16.61 13.39 10.16
N GLU A 40 17.73 13.71 10.80
CA GLU A 40 18.94 12.88 10.77
C GLU A 40 18.68 11.48 11.34
N ARG A 41 17.94 11.39 12.45
CA ARG A 41 17.57 10.10 13.04
C ARG A 41 16.70 9.27 12.10
N LEU A 42 15.72 9.87 11.43
CA LEU A 42 14.88 9.17 10.45
C LEU A 42 15.70 8.63 9.28
N ILE A 43 16.64 9.42 8.75
CA ILE A 43 17.53 9.01 7.66
C ILE A 43 18.40 7.83 8.09
N LEU A 44 19.01 7.90 9.27
CA LEU A 44 19.84 6.82 9.80
C LEU A 44 19.05 5.52 10.01
N GLU A 45 17.88 5.59 10.66
CA GLU A 45 17.04 4.42 10.93
C GLU A 45 16.51 3.77 9.64
N ALA A 46 16.20 4.57 8.63
CA ALA A 46 15.80 4.05 7.32
C ALA A 46 16.98 3.38 6.61
N GLY A 47 18.16 4.00 6.67
CA GLY A 47 19.37 3.45 6.06
C GLY A 47 19.73 2.07 6.61
N VAL A 48 19.62 1.87 7.92
CA VAL A 48 19.83 0.55 8.57
C VAL A 48 18.87 -0.50 8.02
N ARG A 49 17.66 -0.11 7.59
CA ARG A 49 16.63 -1.01 7.04
C ARG A 49 16.69 -1.15 5.51
N GLY A 50 17.70 -0.59 4.85
CA GLY A 50 17.89 -0.65 3.40
C GLY A 50 16.98 0.34 2.63
N TRP A 51 16.49 1.39 3.28
CA TRP A 51 15.72 2.45 2.66
C TRP A 51 16.48 3.77 2.70
N GLN A 52 16.51 4.47 1.59
CA GLN A 52 16.98 5.84 1.53
C GLN A 52 15.77 6.77 1.66
N ILE A 53 15.80 7.63 2.68
CA ILE A 53 14.76 8.64 2.90
C ILE A 53 15.35 10.02 2.67
N ASP A 54 14.71 10.80 1.82
CA ASP A 54 14.89 12.23 1.71
C ASP A 54 13.62 12.92 2.23
N VAL A 55 13.77 13.99 3.02
CA VAL A 55 12.64 14.70 3.64
C VAL A 55 12.89 16.19 3.50
N ASP A 56 11.95 16.91 2.92
CA ASP A 56 12.07 18.36 2.73
C ASP A 56 11.95 19.09 4.07
N ASP A 57 10.89 18.81 4.83
CA ASP A 57 10.61 19.46 6.11
C ASP A 57 10.11 18.50 7.18
N VAL A 58 10.51 18.73 8.43
CA VAL A 58 10.05 17.98 9.60
C VAL A 58 9.62 18.97 10.67
N SER A 59 8.40 18.81 11.15
CA SER A 59 7.79 19.68 12.15
C SER A 59 7.07 18.90 13.25
N ALA A 60 6.79 19.55 14.36
CA ALA A 60 5.97 18.94 15.41
C ALA A 60 4.53 18.75 14.92
N GLY A 61 4.03 17.53 15.03
CA GLY A 61 2.66 17.12 14.68
C GLY A 61 1.79 16.94 15.91
N GLY A 62 0.71 17.72 16.06
CA GLY A 62 -0.19 17.60 17.19
C GLY A 62 0.48 17.82 18.55
N LEU A 63 0.03 17.11 19.60
CA LEU A 63 0.57 17.20 20.96
C LEU A 63 1.83 16.35 21.15
N VAL A 64 1.88 15.17 20.58
CA VAL A 64 2.97 14.18 20.74
C VAL A 64 3.22 13.48 19.42
N GLY A 65 3.57 14.22 18.39
CA GLY A 65 3.75 13.68 17.06
C GLY A 65 4.74 14.45 16.22
N VAL A 66 5.01 13.91 15.05
CA VAL A 66 5.90 14.47 14.04
C VAL A 66 5.18 14.48 12.71
N THR A 67 5.31 15.56 11.97
CA THR A 67 4.86 15.66 10.57
C THR A 67 6.07 15.87 9.68
N ALA A 68 6.24 15.02 8.70
CA ALA A 68 7.25 15.11 7.64
C ALA A 68 6.57 15.42 6.31
N ARG A 69 7.11 16.35 5.54
CA ARG A 69 6.60 16.76 4.23
C ARG A 69 7.65 16.54 3.15
N GLY A 70 7.17 16.27 1.92
CA GLY A 70 8.04 16.04 0.77
C GLY A 70 8.96 14.84 0.98
N VAL A 71 8.40 13.75 1.53
CA VAL A 71 9.17 12.53 1.81
C VAL A 71 9.37 11.74 0.53
N LYS A 72 10.62 11.43 0.19
CA LYS A 72 10.96 10.51 -0.90
C LYS A 72 11.57 9.26 -0.30
N LEU A 73 10.88 8.15 -0.46
CA LEU A 73 11.35 6.85 -0.01
C LEU A 73 11.92 6.10 -1.20
N ALA A 74 13.22 5.83 -1.20
CA ALA A 74 13.88 5.07 -2.24
C ALA A 74 14.39 3.72 -1.71
N SER A 75 14.18 2.65 -2.48
CA SER A 75 14.75 1.33 -2.22
C SER A 75 16.04 1.15 -3.02
N ASP A 76 16.92 0.27 -2.55
CA ASP A 76 18.15 -0.13 -3.25
C ASP A 76 17.85 -0.70 -4.65
N THR A 77 16.63 -1.17 -4.90
CA THR A 77 16.17 -1.66 -6.21
C THR A 77 15.80 -0.55 -7.18
N GLY A 78 15.97 0.74 -6.81
CA GLY A 78 15.66 1.90 -7.65
C GLY A 78 14.19 2.30 -7.65
N LEU A 79 13.35 1.67 -6.83
CA LEU A 79 11.98 2.10 -6.61
C LEU A 79 11.98 3.36 -5.74
N SER A 80 11.46 4.46 -6.25
CA SER A 80 11.34 5.72 -5.50
C SER A 80 9.87 6.11 -5.38
N VAL A 81 9.37 6.20 -4.15
CA VAL A 81 7.99 6.53 -3.82
C VAL A 81 7.93 7.93 -3.21
N PRO A 82 7.38 8.92 -3.92
CA PRO A 82 7.11 10.23 -3.35
C PRO A 82 5.88 10.17 -2.45
N ILE A 83 5.98 10.75 -1.26
CA ILE A 83 4.92 10.88 -0.26
C ILE A 83 4.79 12.36 0.09
N ASP A 84 3.60 12.91 -0.05
CA ASP A 84 3.36 14.34 0.14
C ASP A 84 3.52 14.75 1.61
N GLU A 85 2.90 13.98 2.51
CA GLU A 85 2.93 14.25 3.95
C GLU A 85 2.78 12.95 4.74
N VAL A 86 3.54 12.81 5.80
CA VAL A 86 3.43 11.74 6.80
C VAL A 86 3.31 12.38 8.17
N THR A 87 2.24 12.11 8.87
CA THR A 87 2.08 12.48 10.28
C THR A 87 2.07 11.21 11.13
N ALA A 88 2.91 11.15 12.15
CA ALA A 88 2.95 10.08 13.12
C ALA A 88 2.77 10.68 14.52
N SER A 89 1.91 10.10 15.34
CA SER A 89 1.64 10.56 16.70
C SER A 89 1.50 9.38 17.68
N LEU A 90 2.12 9.53 18.83
CA LEU A 90 1.97 8.57 19.93
C LEU A 90 0.56 8.68 20.51
N ARG A 91 -0.03 7.56 20.89
CA ARG A 91 -1.34 7.50 21.58
C ARG A 91 -1.12 7.48 23.10
N PRO A 92 -1.34 8.63 23.81
CA PRO A 92 -1.02 8.73 25.24
C PRO A 92 -1.77 7.70 26.11
N LEU A 93 -3.04 7.43 25.80
CA LEU A 93 -3.84 6.45 26.53
C LEU A 93 -3.32 5.01 26.38
N ALA A 94 -2.74 4.67 25.21
CA ALA A 94 -2.12 3.36 25.00
C ALA A 94 -0.83 3.24 25.83
N LEU A 95 -0.03 4.33 25.91
CA LEU A 95 1.16 4.39 26.77
C LEU A 95 0.85 4.20 28.23
N LEU A 96 -0.22 4.81 28.75
CA LEU A 96 -0.69 4.61 30.13
C LEU A 96 -1.10 3.14 30.39
N ALA A 97 -1.54 2.42 29.37
CA ALA A 97 -1.86 1.00 29.41
C ALA A 97 -0.63 0.11 29.14
N GLY A 98 0.59 0.66 29.10
CA GLY A 98 1.83 -0.07 28.85
C GLY A 98 2.02 -0.52 27.40
N ARG A 99 1.19 -0.04 26.47
CA ARG A 99 1.28 -0.36 25.03
C ARG A 99 1.85 0.82 24.24
N ARG A 100 2.80 0.52 23.36
CA ARG A 100 3.35 1.53 22.43
C ARG A 100 2.55 1.49 21.14
N SER A 101 1.66 2.44 20.96
CA SER A 101 0.81 2.57 19.76
C SER A 101 1.04 3.93 19.12
N VAL A 102 1.26 3.91 17.81
CA VAL A 102 1.47 5.09 16.97
C VAL A 102 0.30 5.20 16.01
N ALA A 103 -0.40 6.31 16.01
CA ALA A 103 -1.34 6.65 14.95
C ALA A 103 -0.56 7.31 13.81
N PHE A 104 -0.86 6.94 12.57
CA PHE A 104 -0.25 7.55 11.40
C PHE A 104 -1.29 8.01 10.39
N ASP A 105 -0.92 9.01 9.62
CA ASP A 105 -1.70 9.62 8.55
C ASP A 105 -0.75 9.96 7.41
N VAL A 106 -0.92 9.32 6.27
CA VAL A 106 -0.05 9.44 5.09
C VAL A 106 -0.86 9.97 3.93
N ARG A 107 -0.43 11.07 3.33
CA ARG A 107 -0.94 11.59 2.06
C ARG A 107 -0.03 11.15 0.94
N ILE A 108 -0.57 10.41 -0.01
CA ILE A 108 0.18 9.83 -1.11
C ILE A 108 -0.71 9.72 -2.35
N PHE A 109 -0.20 10.12 -3.51
CA PHE A 109 -0.89 9.99 -4.81
C PHE A 109 -2.33 10.51 -4.77
N ASP A 110 -2.54 11.73 -4.27
CA ASP A 110 -3.85 12.39 -4.04
C ASP A 110 -4.79 11.65 -3.08
N GLY A 111 -4.39 10.53 -2.54
CA GLY A 111 -5.13 9.75 -1.56
C GLY A 111 -4.57 9.87 -0.17
N ARG A 112 -5.16 9.09 0.73
CA ARG A 112 -4.81 9.09 2.14
C ARG A 112 -4.81 7.68 2.71
N VAL A 113 -3.82 7.39 3.55
CA VAL A 113 -3.73 6.15 4.32
C VAL A 113 -3.66 6.52 5.79
N ARG A 114 -4.61 6.05 6.58
CA ARG A 114 -4.68 6.30 8.02
C ARG A 114 -4.68 5.01 8.78
N GLY A 115 -4.04 5.00 9.93
CA GLY A 115 -4.06 3.80 10.72
C GLY A 115 -3.38 3.92 12.05
N THR A 116 -3.19 2.76 12.66
CA THR A 116 -2.44 2.58 13.90
C THR A 116 -1.43 1.46 13.73
N ALA A 117 -0.28 1.64 14.35
CA ALA A 117 0.79 0.68 14.40
C ALA A 117 1.15 0.41 15.87
N ASP A 118 0.99 -0.82 16.32
CA ASP A 118 1.40 -1.23 17.65
C ASP A 118 2.81 -1.81 17.62
N LEU A 119 3.62 -1.45 18.60
CA LEU A 119 5.03 -1.81 18.70
C LEU A 119 5.25 -2.72 19.92
N ALA A 120 6.01 -3.79 19.73
CA ALA A 120 6.58 -4.60 20.81
C ALA A 120 8.08 -4.30 20.90
N GLY A 121 8.47 -3.52 21.91
CA GLY A 121 9.81 -2.91 21.92
C GLY A 121 9.96 -1.91 20.77
N ASP A 122 10.91 -2.16 19.86
CA ASP A 122 11.15 -1.35 18.65
C ASP A 122 10.66 -2.06 17.37
N ALA A 123 10.06 -3.25 17.52
CA ALA A 123 9.51 -4.01 16.39
C ALA A 123 8.04 -3.69 16.17
N LEU A 124 7.66 -3.54 14.89
CA LEU A 124 6.28 -3.41 14.47
C LEU A 124 5.57 -4.75 14.65
N GLN A 125 4.49 -4.78 15.43
CA GLN A 125 3.76 -6.01 15.75
C GLN A 125 2.39 -6.08 15.06
N HIS A 126 1.63 -4.99 15.07
CA HIS A 126 0.28 -4.98 14.51
C HIS A 126 0.03 -3.67 13.79
N VAL A 127 -0.55 -3.74 12.59
CA VAL A 127 -0.89 -2.58 11.78
C VAL A 127 -2.34 -2.70 11.31
N VAL A 128 -3.13 -1.70 11.63
CA VAL A 128 -4.46 -1.52 11.07
C VAL A 128 -4.45 -0.22 10.30
N ALA A 129 -4.88 -0.25 9.04
CA ALA A 129 -4.97 0.97 8.24
C ALA A 129 -6.13 0.94 7.26
N ASP A 130 -6.65 2.13 6.97
CA ASP A 130 -7.63 2.41 5.94
C ASP A 130 -6.99 3.22 4.82
N VAL A 131 -7.25 2.83 3.60
CA VAL A 131 -6.80 3.48 2.36
C VAL A 131 -7.99 4.16 1.72
N ASP A 132 -7.89 5.44 1.42
CA ASP A 132 -8.96 6.19 0.78
C ASP A 132 -8.44 7.03 -0.39
N GLY A 133 -8.92 6.70 -1.58
CA GLY A 133 -8.79 7.52 -2.78
C GLY A 133 -7.41 7.60 -3.41
N VAL A 134 -6.50 6.67 -3.13
CA VAL A 134 -5.14 6.64 -3.71
C VAL A 134 -5.22 6.45 -5.22
N ASP A 135 -4.70 7.41 -5.98
CA ASP A 135 -4.74 7.44 -7.46
C ASP A 135 -3.57 6.65 -8.06
N LEU A 136 -3.88 5.52 -8.71
CA LEU A 136 -2.87 4.68 -9.37
C LEU A 136 -2.21 5.39 -10.55
N GLY A 137 -2.89 6.30 -11.23
CA GLY A 137 -2.32 7.07 -12.35
C GLY A 137 -1.17 7.98 -11.94
N ARG A 138 -1.12 8.37 -10.66
CA ARG A 138 -0.02 9.15 -10.08
C ARG A 138 1.09 8.29 -9.49
N ALA A 139 0.89 6.98 -9.37
CA ALA A 139 1.84 6.05 -8.81
C ALA A 139 2.97 5.70 -9.82
N LEU A 140 3.84 6.68 -10.13
CA LEU A 140 4.99 6.51 -11.03
C LEU A 140 5.86 5.27 -10.71
N PRO A 141 6.07 4.87 -9.45
CA PRO A 141 6.79 3.65 -9.14
C PRO A 141 6.13 2.40 -9.70
N LEU A 142 4.80 2.30 -9.64
CA LEU A 142 4.05 1.16 -10.20
C LEU A 142 4.16 1.11 -11.72
N ARG A 143 4.12 2.28 -12.38
CA ARG A 143 4.35 2.39 -13.83
C ARG A 143 5.74 1.90 -14.22
N LYS A 144 6.78 2.32 -13.49
CA LYS A 144 8.15 1.87 -13.74
C LYS A 144 8.32 0.36 -13.53
N ALA A 145 7.69 -0.20 -12.50
CA ALA A 145 7.79 -1.62 -12.19
C ALA A 145 7.00 -2.51 -13.16
N SER A 146 5.82 -2.08 -13.58
CA SER A 146 4.92 -2.86 -14.44
C SER A 146 5.06 -2.61 -15.94
N GLY A 147 5.64 -1.46 -16.34
CA GLY A 147 5.62 -0.99 -17.72
C GLY A 147 4.24 -0.51 -18.21
N LEU A 148 3.25 -0.42 -17.29
CA LEU A 148 1.87 -0.10 -17.60
C LEU A 148 1.44 1.24 -16.97
N ASP A 149 0.71 2.04 -17.75
CA ASP A 149 0.05 3.24 -17.26
C ASP A 149 -1.27 2.86 -16.59
N LEU A 150 -1.23 2.62 -15.28
CA LEU A 150 -2.39 2.19 -14.50
C LEU A 150 -3.35 3.35 -14.25
N LEU A 151 -4.64 3.04 -14.20
CA LEU A 151 -5.72 3.96 -13.85
C LEU A 151 -6.54 3.37 -12.70
N GLY A 152 -7.16 4.25 -11.92
CA GLY A 152 -8.12 3.89 -10.89
C GLY A 152 -7.79 4.47 -9.53
N ARG A 153 -8.80 4.46 -8.64
CA ARG A 153 -8.70 4.95 -7.27
C ARG A 153 -8.88 3.81 -6.29
N VAL A 154 -7.87 3.62 -5.47
CA VAL A 154 -7.81 2.54 -4.47
C VAL A 154 -8.50 2.99 -3.19
N ARG A 155 -9.35 2.13 -2.65
CA ARG A 155 -9.92 2.18 -1.31
C ARG A 155 -9.82 0.81 -0.66
N GLY A 156 -9.79 0.77 0.66
CA GLY A 156 -9.82 -0.49 1.38
C GLY A 156 -9.22 -0.41 2.76
N SER A 157 -9.00 -1.58 3.35
CA SER A 157 -8.44 -1.71 4.69
C SER A 157 -7.41 -2.81 4.73
N LEU A 158 -6.50 -2.69 5.67
CA LEU A 158 -5.56 -3.75 6.03
C LEU A 158 -5.52 -3.91 7.55
N ASP A 159 -5.41 -5.15 7.97
CA ASP A 159 -5.25 -5.56 9.37
C ASP A 159 -4.22 -6.68 9.38
N VAL A 160 -2.98 -6.39 9.78
CA VAL A 160 -1.85 -7.31 9.67
C VAL A 160 -1.08 -7.36 10.97
N THR A 161 -0.90 -8.57 11.48
CA THR A 161 -0.04 -8.87 12.61
C THR A 161 1.28 -9.45 12.09
N LEU A 162 2.38 -8.82 12.48
CA LEU A 162 3.74 -9.23 12.15
C LEU A 162 4.32 -10.08 13.30
N PRO A 163 5.21 -11.03 13.00
CA PRO A 163 5.80 -11.87 14.02
C PRO A 163 6.66 -11.07 14.99
N ALA A 164 6.44 -11.27 16.28
CA ALA A 164 7.32 -10.74 17.34
C ALA A 164 8.57 -11.59 17.53
N SER A 165 8.56 -12.83 17.04
CA SER A 165 9.67 -13.79 17.13
C SER A 165 9.83 -14.60 15.84
N VAL A 166 10.98 -15.23 15.65
CA VAL A 166 11.29 -16.06 14.46
C VAL A 166 10.34 -17.26 14.33
N SER A 167 9.76 -17.73 15.43
CA SER A 167 8.83 -18.87 15.45
C SER A 167 7.40 -18.50 15.07
N GLU A 168 7.04 -17.23 15.18
CA GLU A 168 5.72 -16.74 14.82
C GLU A 168 5.67 -16.41 13.32
N LYS A 169 4.50 -16.54 12.73
CA LYS A 169 4.28 -16.23 11.32
C LYS A 169 3.30 -15.06 11.19
N PRO A 170 3.47 -14.21 10.16
CA PRO A 170 2.54 -13.11 9.92
C PRO A 170 1.14 -13.64 9.65
N SER A 171 0.14 -12.90 10.11
CA SER A 171 -1.28 -13.17 9.88
C SER A 171 -2.03 -11.87 9.63
N GLY A 172 -3.17 -11.95 8.95
CA GLY A 172 -3.98 -10.76 8.72
C GLY A 172 -4.87 -10.85 7.50
N ARG A 173 -5.50 -9.73 7.19
CA ARG A 173 -6.39 -9.54 6.05
C ARG A 173 -6.13 -8.20 5.39
N ILE A 174 -6.26 -8.20 4.06
CA ILE A 174 -6.21 -7.00 3.25
C ILE A 174 -7.39 -7.05 2.28
N ASP A 175 -8.25 -6.03 2.33
CA ASP A 175 -9.39 -5.89 1.44
C ASP A 175 -9.25 -4.58 0.67
N LEU A 176 -9.08 -4.66 -0.65
CA LEU A 176 -8.89 -3.50 -1.52
C LEU A 176 -9.94 -3.49 -2.63
N ARG A 177 -10.38 -2.29 -2.98
CA ARG A 177 -11.25 -2.01 -4.10
C ARG A 177 -10.68 -0.88 -4.93
N VAL A 178 -10.58 -1.09 -6.23
CA VAL A 178 -10.14 -0.07 -7.18
C VAL A 178 -11.33 0.28 -8.06
N LYS A 179 -11.78 1.53 -7.99
CA LYS A 179 -12.81 2.07 -8.88
C LYS A 179 -12.16 2.66 -10.13
N ASP A 180 -12.88 2.59 -11.24
CA ASP A 180 -12.44 3.10 -12.55
C ASP A 180 -11.08 2.54 -12.95
N ALA A 181 -10.85 1.26 -12.58
CA ALA A 181 -9.61 0.57 -12.85
C ALA A 181 -9.39 0.38 -14.34
N GLY A 182 -8.16 0.54 -14.79
CA GLY A 182 -7.82 0.37 -16.19
C GLY A 182 -6.33 0.54 -16.46
N ILE A 183 -6.02 0.46 -17.75
CA ILE A 183 -4.70 0.74 -18.32
C ILE A 183 -4.90 1.85 -19.34
N ALA A 184 -4.15 2.96 -19.24
CA ALA A 184 -4.17 4.03 -20.25
C ALA A 184 -3.32 3.68 -21.46
N GLY A 185 -2.36 2.76 -21.29
CA GLY A 185 -1.44 2.25 -22.31
C GLY A 185 -0.29 1.51 -21.64
N GLY A 186 0.69 1.08 -22.45
CA GLY A 186 1.89 0.42 -21.98
C GLY A 186 2.35 -0.70 -22.89
N GLN A 187 3.31 -1.48 -22.42
CA GLN A 187 3.84 -2.64 -23.15
C GLN A 187 3.84 -3.85 -22.24
N LEU A 188 3.16 -4.91 -22.67
CA LEU A 188 3.18 -6.20 -21.99
C LEU A 188 4.39 -7.00 -22.48
N PRO A 189 5.34 -7.35 -21.61
CA PRO A 189 6.44 -8.23 -22.00
C PRO A 189 5.93 -9.59 -22.45
N VAL A 190 6.19 -9.96 -23.70
CA VAL A 190 5.85 -11.28 -24.25
C VAL A 190 7.14 -11.97 -24.68
N PRO A 191 7.39 -13.22 -24.23
CA PRO A 191 8.57 -13.97 -24.65
C PRO A 191 8.65 -14.08 -26.17
N GLY A 192 9.83 -13.77 -26.74
CA GLY A 192 10.06 -13.82 -28.17
C GLY A 192 9.63 -12.58 -28.96
N MET A 193 9.05 -11.57 -28.31
CA MET A 193 8.69 -10.30 -28.94
C MET A 193 9.56 -9.15 -28.43
N THR A 194 10.41 -8.61 -29.31
CA THR A 194 11.22 -7.43 -29.00
C THR A 194 10.31 -6.22 -28.80
N GLY A 195 10.40 -5.53 -27.63
CA GLY A 195 9.58 -4.38 -27.30
C GLY A 195 8.21 -4.72 -26.66
N GLY A 196 7.84 -6.01 -26.56
CA GLY A 196 6.59 -6.44 -25.95
C GLY A 196 5.34 -6.14 -26.80
N LEU A 197 4.18 -6.55 -26.30
CA LEU A 197 2.88 -6.30 -26.93
C LEU A 197 2.37 -4.93 -26.49
N PRO A 198 2.17 -3.96 -27.40
CA PRO A 198 1.60 -2.67 -27.05
C PRO A 198 0.15 -2.85 -26.61
N LEU A 199 -0.18 -2.34 -25.43
CA LEU A 199 -1.55 -2.39 -24.90
C LEU A 199 -2.26 -1.07 -25.19
N PRO A 200 -3.44 -1.12 -25.83
CA PRO A 200 -4.30 0.04 -25.98
C PRO A 200 -4.95 0.38 -24.62
N ARG A 201 -5.58 1.54 -24.57
CA ARG A 201 -6.37 1.92 -23.39
C ARG A 201 -7.50 0.90 -23.18
N MET A 202 -7.56 0.34 -21.97
CA MET A 202 -8.50 -0.70 -21.58
C MET A 202 -9.05 -0.45 -20.18
N GLY A 203 -10.35 -0.44 -20.02
CA GLY A 203 -11.01 -0.36 -18.72
C GLY A 203 -11.23 -1.75 -18.12
N PHE A 204 -11.03 -1.87 -16.82
CA PHE A 204 -11.38 -3.06 -16.04
C PHE A 204 -12.61 -2.83 -15.15
N GLY A 205 -13.13 -1.59 -15.11
CA GLY A 205 -14.26 -1.22 -14.28
C GLY A 205 -13.89 -1.24 -12.78
N GLU A 206 -14.49 -2.14 -12.01
CA GLU A 206 -14.18 -2.28 -10.59
C GLU A 206 -13.31 -3.53 -10.36
N VAL A 207 -12.17 -3.34 -9.68
CA VAL A 207 -11.29 -4.43 -9.23
C VAL A 207 -11.46 -4.61 -7.74
N ASN A 208 -11.73 -5.85 -7.33
CA ASN A 208 -11.84 -6.24 -5.94
C ASN A 208 -10.74 -7.25 -5.61
N ALA A 209 -9.96 -6.97 -4.57
CA ALA A 209 -8.90 -7.84 -4.07
C ALA A 209 -9.11 -8.10 -2.57
N ALA A 210 -9.18 -9.37 -2.20
CA ALA A 210 -9.20 -9.81 -0.81
C ALA A 210 -8.05 -10.81 -0.59
N VAL A 211 -7.16 -10.48 0.33
CA VAL A 211 -5.98 -11.29 0.66
C VAL A 211 -6.06 -11.74 2.10
N GLN A 212 -5.89 -13.03 2.33
CA GLN A 212 -5.75 -13.62 3.64
C GLN A 212 -4.29 -14.00 3.87
N ILE A 213 -3.72 -13.53 4.97
CA ILE A 213 -2.37 -13.88 5.39
C ILE A 213 -2.48 -14.88 6.55
N ALA A 214 -1.91 -16.05 6.36
CA ALA A 214 -1.85 -17.10 7.38
C ALA A 214 -0.61 -17.97 7.16
N ASP A 215 0.04 -18.41 8.21
CA ASP A 215 1.20 -19.31 8.14
C ASP A 215 2.36 -18.83 7.26
N GLY A 216 2.55 -17.51 7.14
CA GLY A 216 3.59 -16.93 6.29
C GLY A 216 3.25 -16.93 4.79
N LYS A 217 1.99 -17.23 4.44
CA LYS A 217 1.48 -17.23 3.07
C LYS A 217 0.35 -16.22 2.94
N ALA A 218 0.44 -15.33 1.98
CA ALA A 218 -0.62 -14.40 1.60
C ALA A 218 -1.36 -14.96 0.39
N THR A 219 -2.60 -15.38 0.58
CA THR A 219 -3.45 -16.00 -0.45
C THR A 219 -4.52 -15.01 -0.90
N PHE A 220 -4.62 -14.78 -2.19
CA PHE A 220 -5.71 -14.02 -2.77
C PHE A 220 -6.98 -14.87 -2.77
N GLN A 221 -7.87 -14.60 -1.82
CA GLN A 221 -9.19 -15.23 -1.78
C GLN A 221 -10.07 -14.73 -2.93
N ARG A 222 -9.85 -13.49 -3.34
CA ARG A 222 -10.48 -12.86 -4.48
C ARG A 222 -9.50 -11.87 -5.09
N LEU A 223 -9.33 -11.94 -6.40
CA LEU A 223 -8.78 -10.87 -7.22
C LEU A 223 -9.51 -10.94 -8.55
N GLU A 224 -10.47 -10.05 -8.72
CA GLU A 224 -11.34 -10.01 -9.89
C GLU A 224 -11.58 -8.59 -10.35
N ALA A 225 -11.76 -8.43 -11.66
CA ALA A 225 -12.16 -7.18 -12.28
C ALA A 225 -13.43 -7.42 -13.11
N ARG A 226 -14.41 -6.53 -12.97
CA ARG A 226 -15.69 -6.62 -13.69
C ARG A 226 -16.22 -5.24 -14.08
N GLY A 227 -17.01 -5.22 -15.14
CA GLY A 227 -17.75 -4.02 -15.56
C GLY A 227 -16.96 -3.10 -16.47
N GLY A 228 -15.87 -3.58 -17.06
CA GLY A 228 -15.05 -2.83 -18.02
C GLY A 228 -14.95 -3.50 -19.39
N ASP A 229 -13.93 -3.13 -20.13
CA ASP A 229 -13.59 -3.69 -21.46
C ASP A 229 -13.05 -5.12 -21.34
N ALA A 230 -12.46 -5.45 -20.20
CA ALA A 230 -11.94 -6.77 -19.90
C ALA A 230 -12.30 -7.20 -18.48
N GLU A 231 -12.50 -8.48 -18.32
CA GLU A 231 -12.69 -9.15 -17.06
C GLU A 231 -11.38 -9.85 -16.65
N LEU A 232 -11.00 -9.71 -15.38
CA LEU A 232 -9.88 -10.40 -14.78
C LEU A 232 -10.39 -11.34 -13.70
N SER A 233 -9.87 -12.53 -13.65
CA SER A 233 -10.04 -13.45 -12.52
C SER A 233 -8.73 -14.15 -12.22
N THR A 234 -8.52 -14.55 -10.98
CA THR A 234 -7.32 -15.29 -10.58
C THR A 234 -7.68 -16.58 -9.90
N GLN A 235 -6.80 -17.57 -10.02
CA GLN A 235 -6.95 -18.87 -9.41
C GLN A 235 -5.65 -19.29 -8.73
N GLY A 236 -5.73 -19.64 -7.45
CA GLY A 236 -4.59 -20.11 -6.69
C GLY A 236 -3.44 -19.10 -6.59
N LEU A 237 -3.75 -17.80 -6.69
CA LEU A 237 -2.74 -16.76 -6.58
C LEU A 237 -2.35 -16.55 -5.12
N TYR A 238 -1.06 -16.62 -4.84
CA TYR A 238 -0.50 -16.39 -3.51
C TYR A 238 0.96 -15.95 -3.59
N PHE A 239 1.46 -15.37 -2.52
CA PHE A 239 2.88 -15.13 -2.32
C PHE A 239 3.33 -15.55 -0.90
N LEU A 240 4.62 -15.84 -0.76
CA LEU A 240 5.21 -16.16 0.53
C LEU A 240 5.69 -14.88 1.19
N VAL A 241 5.19 -14.58 2.39
CA VAL A 241 5.57 -13.37 3.12
C VAL A 241 7.02 -13.47 3.57
N GLN A 242 7.81 -12.46 3.22
CA GLN A 242 9.23 -12.35 3.58
C GLN A 242 9.51 -10.98 4.19
N PRO A 243 10.57 -10.82 4.99
CA PRO A 243 10.96 -9.51 5.54
C PRO A 243 11.15 -8.42 4.46
N ARG A 244 11.66 -8.80 3.30
CA ARG A 244 11.77 -7.93 2.11
C ARG A 244 10.75 -8.40 1.07
N MET A 245 9.61 -7.75 1.07
CA MET A 245 8.44 -8.12 0.24
C MET A 245 8.74 -8.11 -1.27
N GLU A 246 9.68 -7.30 -1.72
CA GLU A 246 10.09 -7.25 -3.13
C GLU A 246 10.64 -8.58 -3.65
N PHE A 247 11.23 -9.39 -2.76
CA PHE A 247 11.76 -10.73 -3.09
C PHE A 247 10.77 -11.86 -2.78
N ALA A 248 9.60 -11.54 -2.22
CA ALA A 248 8.59 -12.54 -1.88
C ALA A 248 8.14 -13.31 -3.13
N PRO A 249 8.34 -14.64 -3.20
CA PRO A 249 7.93 -15.43 -4.36
C PRO A 249 6.42 -15.38 -4.54
N ILE A 250 5.97 -15.16 -5.79
CA ILE A 250 4.56 -15.14 -6.17
C ILE A 250 4.24 -16.26 -7.14
N PHE A 251 3.07 -16.90 -6.95
CA PHE A 251 2.60 -18.02 -7.77
C PHE A 251 1.11 -17.95 -7.97
N GLY A 252 0.63 -18.37 -9.13
CA GLY A 252 -0.79 -18.48 -9.42
C GLY A 252 -1.09 -18.39 -10.90
N THR A 253 -2.38 -18.34 -11.21
CA THR A 253 -2.88 -18.20 -12.56
C THR A 253 -3.83 -17.00 -12.61
N ALA A 254 -3.71 -16.20 -13.67
CA ALA A 254 -4.62 -15.12 -14.00
C ALA A 254 -5.31 -15.42 -15.31
N LYS A 255 -6.62 -15.18 -15.39
CA LYS A 255 -7.41 -15.28 -16.62
C LYS A 255 -7.92 -13.89 -16.98
N VAL A 256 -7.76 -13.53 -18.25
CA VAL A 256 -8.23 -12.25 -18.79
C VAL A 256 -9.16 -12.56 -19.96
N LYS A 257 -10.39 -12.06 -19.90
CA LYS A 257 -11.36 -12.14 -20.98
C LYS A 257 -11.70 -10.73 -21.44
N VAL A 258 -11.45 -10.45 -22.72
CA VAL A 258 -11.75 -9.15 -23.32
C VAL A 258 -13.12 -9.23 -23.98
N GLY A 259 -13.97 -8.27 -23.67
CA GLY A 259 -15.34 -8.19 -24.20
C GLY A 259 -15.38 -7.78 -25.66
N ASP A 260 -16.40 -8.26 -26.39
CA ASP A 260 -16.59 -7.95 -27.83
C ASP A 260 -16.74 -6.45 -28.09
N ALA A 261 -17.35 -5.73 -27.17
CA ALA A 261 -17.50 -4.28 -27.24
C ALA A 261 -16.14 -3.53 -27.32
N PHE A 262 -15.10 -4.07 -26.68
CA PHE A 262 -13.76 -3.51 -26.78
C PHE A 262 -13.19 -3.65 -28.20
N TRP A 263 -13.39 -4.80 -28.83
CA TRP A 263 -12.89 -5.09 -30.17
C TRP A 263 -13.57 -4.28 -31.25
N SER A 264 -14.76 -3.72 -30.95
CA SER A 264 -15.51 -2.82 -31.86
C SER A 264 -15.00 -1.37 -31.81
N LYS A 265 -14.11 -1.03 -30.86
CA LYS A 265 -13.54 0.32 -30.76
C LYS A 265 -12.53 0.56 -31.88
N SER A 266 -12.50 1.81 -32.40
CA SER A 266 -11.49 2.22 -33.38
C SER A 266 -10.09 2.06 -32.79
N GLY A 267 -9.15 1.47 -33.53
CA GLY A 267 -7.77 1.27 -33.13
C GLY A 267 -7.47 -0.03 -32.37
N THR A 268 -8.50 -0.83 -31.99
CA THR A 268 -8.27 -2.11 -31.29
C THR A 268 -8.12 -3.31 -32.24
N GLN A 269 -8.52 -3.18 -33.52
CA GLN A 269 -8.46 -4.27 -34.49
C GLN A 269 -7.02 -4.77 -34.74
N GLY A 270 -6.05 -3.84 -34.88
CA GLY A 270 -4.65 -4.21 -35.02
C GLY A 270 -4.10 -4.93 -33.79
N PHE A 271 -4.54 -4.49 -32.59
CA PHE A 271 -4.19 -5.16 -31.34
C PHE A 271 -4.76 -6.58 -31.25
N LYS A 272 -6.02 -6.78 -31.70
CA LYS A 272 -6.65 -8.11 -31.74
C LYS A 272 -5.82 -9.11 -32.55
N GLY A 273 -5.41 -8.74 -33.76
CA GLY A 273 -4.57 -9.60 -34.61
C GLY A 273 -3.23 -9.96 -33.95
N LEU A 274 -2.57 -8.95 -33.37
CA LEU A 274 -1.30 -9.18 -32.64
C LEU A 274 -1.50 -10.06 -31.40
N ALA A 275 -2.55 -9.82 -30.61
CA ALA A 275 -2.85 -10.58 -29.43
C ALA A 275 -3.22 -12.04 -29.76
N ASP A 276 -4.01 -12.27 -30.81
CA ASP A 276 -4.39 -13.61 -31.25
C ASP A 276 -3.19 -14.45 -31.71
N VAL A 277 -2.17 -13.81 -32.31
CA VAL A 277 -0.90 -14.49 -32.67
C VAL A 277 0.01 -14.66 -31.46
N ALA A 278 0.28 -13.58 -30.73
CA ALA A 278 1.26 -13.59 -29.64
C ALA A 278 0.78 -14.44 -28.44
N LEU A 279 -0.53 -14.50 -28.20
CA LEU A 279 -1.15 -15.18 -27.06
C LEU A 279 -1.97 -16.41 -27.47
N ALA A 280 -1.75 -16.95 -28.69
CA ALA A 280 -2.50 -18.09 -29.21
C ALA A 280 -2.45 -19.30 -28.25
N GLN A 281 -1.30 -19.57 -27.65
CA GLN A 281 -1.09 -20.70 -26.73
C GLN A 281 -1.83 -20.53 -25.39
N ALA A 282 -2.14 -19.29 -25.00
CA ALA A 282 -2.84 -18.96 -23.76
C ALA A 282 -4.36 -18.92 -23.90
N LYS A 283 -4.88 -18.93 -25.15
CA LYS A 283 -6.30 -18.75 -25.44
C LYS A 283 -7.08 -20.03 -25.16
N GLY A 284 -8.02 -19.93 -24.23
CA GLY A 284 -8.92 -21.02 -23.87
C GLY A 284 -10.13 -21.13 -24.79
N PRO A 285 -10.91 -22.23 -24.66
CA PRO A 285 -12.12 -22.46 -25.42
C PRO A 285 -13.21 -21.43 -25.14
N ASP A 286 -13.16 -20.76 -23.98
CA ASP A 286 -14.05 -19.68 -23.58
C ASP A 286 -13.62 -18.29 -24.12
N GLY A 287 -12.56 -18.27 -24.94
CA GLY A 287 -11.97 -17.05 -25.49
C GLY A 287 -11.14 -16.22 -24.49
N ALA A 288 -10.99 -16.68 -23.27
CA ALA A 288 -10.14 -16.02 -22.27
C ALA A 288 -8.68 -16.44 -22.45
N TRP A 289 -7.76 -15.54 -22.17
CA TRP A 289 -6.33 -15.84 -22.09
C TRP A 289 -5.93 -16.19 -20.65
N SER A 290 -5.21 -17.27 -20.50
CA SER A 290 -4.67 -17.72 -19.22
C SER A 290 -3.17 -17.42 -19.13
N PHE A 291 -2.74 -16.93 -17.96
CA PHE A 291 -1.36 -16.58 -17.70
C PHE A 291 -0.90 -17.20 -16.38
N ASN A 292 0.29 -17.77 -16.38
CA ASN A 292 0.98 -18.15 -15.15
C ASN A 292 1.71 -16.93 -14.59
N VAL A 293 1.46 -16.64 -13.32
CA VAL A 293 2.14 -15.59 -12.57
C VAL A 293 3.19 -16.26 -11.70
N THR A 294 4.45 -15.86 -11.88
CA THR A 294 5.62 -16.40 -11.16
C THR A 294 6.62 -15.28 -10.88
N GLY A 295 7.76 -15.58 -10.27
CA GLY A 295 8.80 -14.62 -9.94
C GLY A 295 8.67 -14.08 -8.52
N SER A 296 8.86 -12.79 -8.31
CA SER A 296 8.69 -12.14 -7.00
C SER A 296 7.68 -10.99 -7.08
N VAL A 297 7.20 -10.55 -5.93
CA VAL A 297 6.23 -9.43 -5.83
C VAL A 297 6.80 -8.15 -6.44
N GLY A 298 8.11 -7.89 -6.28
CA GLY A 298 8.78 -6.73 -6.89
C GLY A 298 9.03 -6.87 -8.40
N HIS A 299 9.14 -8.12 -8.90
CA HIS A 299 9.41 -8.42 -10.31
C HIS A 299 8.56 -9.63 -10.75
N PRO A 300 7.23 -9.47 -10.86
CA PRO A 300 6.34 -10.55 -11.30
C PRO A 300 6.60 -10.86 -12.78
N ARG A 301 6.63 -12.14 -13.08
CA ARG A 301 6.69 -12.64 -14.46
C ARG A 301 5.34 -13.21 -14.82
N VAL A 302 4.76 -12.67 -15.88
CA VAL A 302 3.49 -13.12 -16.42
C VAL A 302 3.76 -13.81 -17.76
N VAL A 303 3.55 -15.12 -17.83
CA VAL A 303 3.82 -15.92 -19.03
C VAL A 303 2.52 -16.56 -19.51
N PRO A 304 2.27 -16.62 -20.84
CA PRO A 304 1.15 -17.37 -21.38
C PRO A 304 1.12 -18.80 -20.84
N ALA A 305 -0.02 -19.22 -20.30
CA ALA A 305 -0.20 -20.60 -19.86
C ALA A 305 -0.65 -21.46 -21.05
N ALA A 306 0.16 -22.45 -21.43
CA ALA A 306 -0.27 -23.40 -22.43
C ALA A 306 -1.50 -24.17 -21.92
N GLN A 307 -2.62 -24.08 -22.64
CA GLN A 307 -3.79 -24.89 -22.35
C GLN A 307 -3.59 -26.25 -23.01
N ARG A 308 -3.62 -27.32 -22.20
CA ARG A 308 -3.61 -28.69 -22.65
C ARG A 308 -5.04 -29.17 -22.97
#